data_c3befdb218bf1c0cd0dd90e9002beaea
#
_entry.id   c3befdb218bf1c0cd0dd90e9002beaea
#
_cell.length_a   1.000
_cell.length_b   1.000
_cell.length_c   1.000
_cell.angle_alpha   90.00
_cell.angle_beta   90.00
_cell.angle_gamma   90.00
#
_symmetry.space_group_name_H-M   'P 1'
#
loop_
_entity.id
_entity.type
_entity.pdbx_description
1 polymer ?
#
loop_
_entity_poly.entity_id
_entity_poly.type
_entity_poly.pdbx_seq_one_letter_code
_entity_poly.pdbx_strand_id
1 'polypeptide(L)'
;MKRLYIERFYLNRADNEYPMTVRVTLRLKDKVDEQILADALKATQLRYPYLCVKLGVVCDEEGIEHFVYDDNPLPWVLSKGRQPVCLFGEEANEHLLAFSWWDDCVALDFSHVLIDGDSAYRLLRTLLYEYCQRRYDSDLSCEGVWLAGDAIDEAEWTDPATFLSLALARAIARLHPDSAPSVPTVCLAVNLRKAIGTPLAHHSMVGGLFLPLGQELTGKTFSEQAKAFRKMVSEQAYPDNLQAYFWQTQDSMDMMEKLPTINARRQAFAPVNTLMGQMASYMLSYVGKANLGAAEQYIKEMVAEADAAYMIVLEASAAGGMFTISFSHRFTDDTYLDAFLDELRGQNLTCKIADRHLLQLAPIAALT
;
A
#
# COMPACT_ATOMS: atom_id res chain seq x y z
N MET A 1 7.27 8.83 23.98
CA MET A 1 6.13 9.05 23.08
C MET A 1 6.68 9.37 21.70
N LYS A 2 6.44 8.53 20.71
CA LYS A 2 6.91 8.78 19.32
C LYS A 2 5.90 9.67 18.60
N ARG A 3 6.35 10.79 18.06
CA ARG A 3 5.48 11.69 17.29
C ARG A 3 5.05 11.02 16.00
N LEU A 4 3.74 11.02 15.71
CA LEU A 4 3.16 10.54 14.47
C LEU A 4 3.17 11.66 13.42
N TYR A 5 3.38 11.30 12.15
CA TYR A 5 3.41 12.23 11.03
C TYR A 5 2.27 11.91 10.06
N ILE A 6 2.58 11.24 8.97
CA ILE A 6 1.60 10.85 7.94
C ILE A 6 0.57 9.84 8.48
N GLU A 7 0.93 9.07 9.50
CA GLU A 7 0.04 8.14 10.19
C GLU A 7 -1.25 8.81 10.69
N ARG A 8 -1.15 10.07 11.16
CA ARG A 8 -2.32 10.87 11.60
C ARG A 8 -3.35 11.05 10.49
N PHE A 9 -2.89 11.19 9.25
CA PHE A 9 -3.78 11.28 8.09
C PHE A 9 -4.60 10.00 7.93
N TYR A 10 -3.96 8.84 8.02
CA TYR A 10 -4.64 7.54 7.93
C TYR A 10 -5.52 7.27 9.16
N LEU A 11 -5.03 7.57 10.37
CA LEU A 11 -5.79 7.36 11.62
C LEU A 11 -7.10 8.14 11.66
N ASN A 12 -7.12 9.37 11.19
CA ASN A 12 -8.32 10.19 11.14
C ASN A 12 -9.31 9.74 10.05
N ARG A 13 -8.87 8.91 9.09
CA ARG A 13 -9.70 8.38 8.00
C ARG A 13 -10.17 6.95 8.23
N ALA A 14 -9.38 6.17 8.97
CA ALA A 14 -9.66 4.75 9.18
C ALA A 14 -10.91 4.54 10.03
N ASP A 15 -11.83 3.73 9.54
CA ASP A 15 -13.01 3.23 10.25
C ASP A 15 -13.34 1.82 9.76
N ASN A 16 -14.44 1.25 10.23
CA ASN A 16 -14.86 -0.10 9.85
C ASN A 16 -15.32 -0.23 8.39
N GLU A 17 -15.72 0.86 7.77
CA GLU A 17 -16.10 0.88 6.35
C GLU A 17 -14.86 1.04 5.47
N TYR A 18 -13.87 1.81 5.97
CA TYR A 18 -12.61 2.12 5.28
C TYR A 18 -11.42 1.89 6.22
N PRO A 19 -11.03 0.61 6.44
CA PRO A 19 -10.04 0.29 7.47
C PRO A 19 -8.62 0.76 7.14
N MET A 20 -8.36 1.29 5.96
CA MET A 20 -7.03 1.69 5.49
C MET A 20 -6.01 0.56 5.63
N THR A 21 -6.44 -0.65 5.34
CA THR A 21 -5.62 -1.86 5.36
C THR A 21 -5.29 -2.31 3.96
N VAL A 22 -4.16 -2.98 3.83
CA VAL A 22 -3.67 -3.57 2.59
C VAL A 22 -3.34 -5.03 2.85
N ARG A 23 -3.68 -5.89 1.90
CA ARG A 23 -3.26 -7.29 1.89
C ARG A 23 -2.23 -7.51 0.80
N VAL A 24 -1.11 -8.14 1.16
CA VAL A 24 -0.13 -8.64 0.20
C VAL A 24 -0.07 -10.15 0.32
N THR A 25 -0.44 -10.85 -0.73
CA THR A 25 -0.42 -12.31 -0.81
C THR A 25 0.75 -12.77 -1.68
N LEU A 26 1.56 -13.67 -1.13
CA LEU A 26 2.63 -14.38 -1.83
C LEU A 26 2.17 -15.80 -2.10
N ARG A 27 2.27 -16.24 -3.36
CA ARG A 27 2.07 -17.63 -3.74
C ARG A 27 3.42 -18.31 -3.93
N LEU A 28 3.67 -19.35 -3.14
CA LEU A 28 4.89 -20.15 -3.19
C LEU A 28 4.80 -21.23 -4.29
N LYS A 29 5.94 -21.80 -4.65
CA LYS A 29 5.99 -22.97 -5.56
C LYS A 29 5.50 -24.26 -4.91
N ASP A 30 5.67 -24.35 -3.58
CA ASP A 30 5.28 -25.52 -2.78
C ASP A 30 4.24 -25.13 -1.73
N LYS A 31 3.56 -26.14 -1.17
CA LYS A 31 2.64 -25.91 -0.04
C LYS A 31 3.39 -25.35 1.16
N VAL A 32 2.74 -24.47 1.88
CA VAL A 32 3.26 -23.87 3.11
C VAL A 32 3.43 -24.95 4.17
N ASP A 33 4.58 -24.91 4.84
CA ASP A 33 4.81 -25.65 6.07
C ASP A 33 4.53 -24.70 7.24
N GLU A 34 3.48 -25.00 8.00
CA GLU A 34 2.98 -24.17 9.08
C GLU A 34 4.03 -23.93 10.18
N GLN A 35 4.71 -25.02 10.60
CA GLN A 35 5.66 -24.94 11.70
C GLN A 35 6.88 -24.10 11.30
N ILE A 36 7.39 -24.33 10.10
CA ILE A 36 8.53 -23.56 9.58
C ILE A 36 8.17 -22.09 9.41
N LEU A 37 6.93 -21.81 8.93
CA LEU A 37 6.46 -20.44 8.78
C LEU A 37 6.33 -19.72 10.14
N ALA A 38 5.81 -20.41 11.15
CA ALA A 38 5.71 -19.86 12.50
C ALA A 38 7.09 -19.53 13.10
N ASP A 39 8.09 -20.40 12.90
CA ASP A 39 9.45 -20.17 13.38
C ASP A 39 10.16 -19.05 12.60
N ALA A 40 9.93 -18.96 11.27
CA ALA A 40 10.41 -17.87 10.46
C ALA A 40 9.79 -16.52 10.86
N LEU A 41 8.50 -16.53 11.19
CA LEU A 41 7.79 -15.32 11.63
C LEU A 41 8.35 -14.78 12.96
N LYS A 42 8.63 -15.66 13.93
CA LYS A 42 9.28 -15.29 15.19
C LYS A 42 10.65 -14.65 14.95
N ALA A 43 11.48 -15.25 14.07
CA ALA A 43 12.78 -14.70 13.72
C ALA A 43 12.65 -13.32 13.05
N THR A 44 11.68 -13.19 12.15
CA THR A 44 11.39 -11.92 11.47
C THR A 44 10.95 -10.85 12.48
N GLN A 45 10.07 -11.17 13.40
CA GLN A 45 9.60 -10.22 14.43
C GLN A 45 10.74 -9.61 15.23
N LEU A 46 11.75 -10.40 15.57
CA LEU A 46 12.94 -9.92 16.31
C LEU A 46 13.71 -8.85 15.53
N ARG A 47 13.66 -8.87 14.19
CA ARG A 47 14.32 -7.86 13.34
C ARG A 47 13.58 -6.53 13.32
N TYR A 48 12.27 -6.54 13.56
CA TYR A 48 11.39 -5.37 13.40
C TYR A 48 10.71 -4.96 14.74
N PRO A 49 11.46 -4.70 15.82
CA PRO A 49 10.86 -4.34 17.11
C PRO A 49 10.03 -3.05 17.04
N TYR A 50 10.37 -2.14 16.13
CA TYR A 50 9.63 -0.89 15.91
C TYR A 50 8.26 -1.07 15.21
N LEU A 51 7.98 -2.25 14.66
CA LEU A 51 6.65 -2.65 14.17
C LEU A 51 5.86 -3.43 15.23
N CYS A 52 6.48 -3.77 16.35
CA CYS A 52 5.84 -4.42 17.49
C CYS A 52 5.19 -3.37 18.39
N VAL A 53 4.13 -2.75 17.89
CA VAL A 53 3.42 -1.68 18.58
C VAL A 53 1.92 -1.93 18.55
N LYS A 54 1.22 -1.31 19.50
CA LYS A 54 -0.23 -1.16 19.51
C LYS A 54 -0.60 0.32 19.52
N LEU A 55 -1.81 0.62 19.11
CA LEU A 55 -2.36 1.97 19.15
C LEU A 55 -3.01 2.23 20.49
N GLY A 56 -2.60 3.30 21.14
CA GLY A 56 -3.19 3.82 22.36
C GLY A 56 -3.75 5.24 22.17
N VAL A 57 -4.52 5.70 23.13
CA VAL A 57 -5.02 7.06 23.21
C VAL A 57 -4.61 7.64 24.57
N VAL A 58 -4.04 8.84 24.55
CA VAL A 58 -3.70 9.59 25.76
C VAL A 58 -4.30 10.98 25.70
N CYS A 59 -4.64 11.55 26.86
CA CYS A 59 -5.03 12.95 26.97
C CYS A 59 -3.86 13.77 27.47
N ASP A 60 -3.65 14.94 26.89
CA ASP A 60 -2.67 15.90 27.39
C ASP A 60 -3.22 16.74 28.55
N GLU A 61 -2.40 17.69 29.06
CA GLU A 61 -2.77 18.59 30.17
C GLU A 61 -3.95 19.53 29.81
N GLU A 62 -4.19 19.75 28.53
CA GLU A 62 -5.31 20.57 28.02
C GLU A 62 -6.58 19.74 27.80
N GLY A 63 -6.51 18.42 28.02
CA GLY A 63 -7.62 17.48 27.82
C GLY A 63 -7.83 17.08 26.36
N ILE A 64 -6.84 17.28 25.49
CA ILE A 64 -6.87 16.91 24.08
C ILE A 64 -6.40 15.46 23.96
N GLU A 65 -7.20 14.62 23.27
CA GLU A 65 -6.86 13.24 22.97
C GLU A 65 -5.82 13.15 21.86
N HIS A 66 -4.81 12.28 22.05
CA HIS A 66 -3.78 12.02 21.05
C HIS A 66 -3.61 10.51 20.84
N PHE A 67 -3.44 10.10 19.57
CA PHE A 67 -2.98 8.75 19.27
C PHE A 67 -1.50 8.60 19.59
N VAL A 68 -1.15 7.48 20.20
CA VAL A 68 0.23 7.12 20.55
C VAL A 68 0.52 5.68 20.15
N TYR A 69 1.77 5.36 19.87
CA TYR A 69 2.22 3.99 19.79
C TYR A 69 2.81 3.56 21.13
N ASP A 70 2.29 2.48 21.65
CA ASP A 70 2.82 1.75 22.79
C ASP A 70 3.55 0.50 22.32
N ASP A 71 4.65 0.14 22.97
CA ASP A 71 5.36 -1.10 22.67
C ASP A 71 4.45 -2.32 22.96
N ASN A 72 4.42 -3.27 22.03
CA ASN A 72 3.62 -4.48 22.14
C ASN A 72 4.53 -5.72 22.01
N PRO A 73 4.88 -6.38 23.11
CA PRO A 73 5.79 -7.54 23.11
C PRO A 73 5.11 -8.85 22.67
N LEU A 74 3.80 -8.85 22.42
CA LEU A 74 3.08 -10.04 22.04
C LEU A 74 3.56 -10.53 20.64
N PRO A 75 3.44 -11.83 20.34
CA PRO A 75 3.79 -12.36 19.02
C PRO A 75 2.83 -11.83 17.96
N TRP A 76 3.33 -11.60 16.74
CA TRP A 76 2.47 -11.40 15.58
C TRP A 76 1.62 -12.64 15.33
N VAL A 77 0.36 -12.42 14.99
CA VAL A 77 -0.59 -13.49 14.75
C VAL A 77 -0.32 -14.14 13.39
N LEU A 78 -0.34 -15.47 13.37
CA LEU A 78 -0.34 -16.31 12.18
C LEU A 78 -1.61 -17.15 12.18
N SER A 79 -2.58 -16.81 11.36
CA SER A 79 -3.86 -17.51 11.23
C SER A 79 -3.87 -18.47 10.04
N LYS A 80 -4.63 -19.56 10.15
CA LYS A 80 -4.86 -20.49 9.05
C LYS A 80 -6.15 -20.16 8.31
N GLY A 81 -6.06 -19.94 7.00
CA GLY A 81 -7.20 -19.62 6.15
C GLY A 81 -7.02 -18.31 5.40
N ARG A 82 -7.97 -18.01 4.52
CA ARG A 82 -7.95 -16.81 3.67
C ARG A 82 -8.50 -15.58 4.35
N GLN A 83 -9.30 -15.79 5.41
CA GLN A 83 -9.96 -14.69 6.09
C GLN A 83 -8.93 -13.85 6.85
N PRO A 84 -8.91 -12.52 6.67
CA PRO A 84 -8.08 -11.64 7.47
C PRO A 84 -8.56 -11.59 8.92
N VAL A 85 -7.65 -11.37 9.85
CA VAL A 85 -7.98 -11.11 11.24
C VAL A 85 -8.22 -9.61 11.47
N CYS A 86 -9.01 -9.27 12.47
CA CYS A 86 -9.26 -7.88 12.85
C CYS A 86 -7.99 -7.27 13.45
N LEU A 87 -7.41 -6.28 12.77
CA LEU A 87 -6.25 -5.55 13.27
C LEU A 87 -6.62 -4.61 14.42
N PHE A 88 -5.64 -4.17 15.21
CA PHE A 88 -5.78 -3.35 16.42
C PHE A 88 -6.57 -4.02 17.57
N GLY A 89 -7.20 -5.17 17.33
CA GLY A 89 -8.01 -5.90 18.29
C GLY A 89 -7.30 -7.14 18.85
N GLU A 90 -8.03 -7.85 19.74
CA GLU A 90 -7.53 -9.07 20.40
C GLU A 90 -7.13 -10.16 19.40
N GLU A 91 -7.84 -10.28 18.26
CA GLU A 91 -7.55 -11.28 17.23
C GLU A 91 -6.15 -11.12 16.63
N ALA A 92 -5.64 -9.89 16.55
CA ALA A 92 -4.30 -9.57 16.08
C ALA A 92 -3.31 -9.34 17.24
N ASN A 93 -3.60 -9.75 18.47
CA ASN A 93 -2.83 -9.38 19.66
C ASN A 93 -2.60 -7.85 19.75
N GLU A 94 -3.61 -7.05 19.39
CA GLU A 94 -3.57 -5.58 19.31
C GLU A 94 -2.56 -5.01 18.29
N HIS A 95 -1.89 -5.84 17.48
CA HIS A 95 -0.98 -5.37 16.45
C HIS A 95 -1.72 -4.72 15.26
N LEU A 96 -0.99 -3.89 14.52
CA LEU A 96 -1.44 -3.20 13.33
C LEU A 96 -1.12 -3.99 12.04
N LEU A 97 -0.64 -5.20 12.19
CA LEU A 97 -0.39 -6.17 11.14
C LEU A 97 -0.64 -7.60 11.64
N ALA A 98 -0.94 -8.50 10.71
CA ALA A 98 -1.11 -9.92 10.97
C ALA A 98 -0.73 -10.75 9.74
N PHE A 99 -0.47 -12.04 9.95
CA PHE A 99 -0.18 -12.97 8.87
C PHE A 99 -1.25 -14.06 8.81
N SER A 100 -1.49 -14.55 7.61
CA SER A 100 -2.32 -15.73 7.37
C SER A 100 -1.70 -16.63 6.31
N TRP A 101 -2.11 -17.90 6.27
CA TRP A 101 -1.63 -18.84 5.28
C TRP A 101 -2.71 -19.89 4.90
N TRP A 102 -2.65 -20.37 3.65
CA TRP A 102 -3.48 -21.48 3.16
C TRP A 102 -2.80 -22.08 1.93
N ASP A 103 -2.88 -23.39 1.78
CA ASP A 103 -2.28 -24.15 0.66
C ASP A 103 -0.82 -23.73 0.36
N ASP A 104 -0.59 -23.03 -0.74
CA ASP A 104 0.71 -22.50 -1.18
C ASP A 104 0.82 -20.97 -0.97
N CYS A 105 -0.09 -20.35 -0.22
CA CYS A 105 -0.17 -18.92 -0.04
C CYS A 105 0.21 -18.48 1.39
N VAL A 106 0.93 -17.36 1.48
CA VAL A 106 1.18 -16.60 2.70
C VAL A 106 0.71 -15.19 2.46
N ALA A 107 -0.08 -14.63 3.35
CA ALA A 107 -0.55 -13.25 3.26
C ALA A 107 -0.10 -12.43 4.48
N LEU A 108 0.24 -11.17 4.22
CA LEU A 108 0.44 -10.12 5.19
C LEU A 108 -0.70 -9.12 5.07
N ASP A 109 -1.46 -8.94 6.13
CA ASP A 109 -2.40 -7.84 6.31
C ASP A 109 -1.75 -6.75 7.16
N PHE A 110 -1.81 -5.52 6.73
CA PHE A 110 -1.26 -4.40 7.50
C PHE A 110 -2.08 -3.13 7.32
N SER A 111 -2.06 -2.28 8.33
CA SER A 111 -2.65 -0.94 8.23
C SER A 111 -1.63 0.05 7.67
N HIS A 112 -2.09 0.93 6.77
CA HIS A 112 -1.30 2.09 6.29
C HIS A 112 -0.91 3.06 7.41
N VAL A 113 -1.55 2.97 8.57
CA VAL A 113 -1.12 3.66 9.79
C VAL A 113 0.30 3.25 10.18
N LEU A 114 0.64 1.97 10.06
CA LEU A 114 1.94 1.43 10.50
C LEU A 114 3.02 1.53 9.42
N ILE A 115 2.73 0.98 8.24
CA ILE A 115 3.69 0.83 7.14
C ILE A 115 3.03 1.09 5.78
N ASP A 116 3.86 1.27 4.77
CA ASP A 116 3.47 1.31 3.36
C ASP A 116 4.00 0.08 2.60
N GLY A 117 3.76 0.04 1.30
CA GLY A 117 4.14 -1.08 0.44
C GLY A 117 5.65 -1.32 0.41
N ASP A 118 6.49 -0.28 0.42
CA ASP A 118 7.96 -0.44 0.44
C ASP A 118 8.43 -1.14 1.72
N SER A 119 7.93 -0.71 2.87
CA SER A 119 8.22 -1.33 4.16
C SER A 119 7.65 -2.74 4.26
N ALA A 120 6.45 -2.99 3.73
CA ALA A 120 5.84 -4.32 3.68
C ALA A 120 6.69 -5.29 2.84
N TYR A 121 7.23 -4.84 1.70
CA TYR A 121 8.09 -5.69 0.87
C TYR A 121 9.42 -6.04 1.56
N ARG A 122 10.00 -5.12 2.33
CA ARG A 122 11.20 -5.38 3.13
C ARG A 122 10.92 -6.41 4.24
N LEU A 123 9.78 -6.28 4.91
CA LEU A 123 9.33 -7.24 5.92
C LEU A 123 9.11 -8.64 5.31
N LEU A 124 8.42 -8.71 4.17
CA LEU A 124 8.17 -9.97 3.47
C LEU A 124 9.46 -10.61 2.95
N ARG A 125 10.44 -9.82 2.51
CA ARG A 125 11.76 -10.33 2.11
C ARG A 125 12.44 -11.07 3.26
N THR A 126 12.45 -10.47 4.46
CA THR A 126 13.04 -11.09 5.64
C THR A 126 12.29 -12.37 6.02
N LEU A 127 10.95 -12.33 6.03
CA LEU A 127 10.13 -13.52 6.32
C LEU A 127 10.42 -14.66 5.34
N LEU A 128 10.48 -14.37 4.05
CA LEU A 128 10.75 -15.36 3.01
C LEU A 128 12.16 -15.94 3.12
N TYR A 129 13.16 -15.11 3.40
CA TYR A 129 14.51 -15.57 3.64
C TYR A 129 14.55 -16.56 4.82
N GLU A 130 13.99 -16.18 5.96
CA GLU A 130 13.92 -17.00 7.17
C GLU A 130 13.13 -18.31 6.94
N TYR A 131 12.03 -18.24 6.17
CA TYR A 131 11.24 -19.42 5.81
C TYR A 131 11.99 -20.36 4.85
N CYS A 132 12.51 -19.84 3.75
CA CYS A 132 13.14 -20.64 2.70
C CYS A 132 14.46 -21.29 3.16
N GLN A 133 15.24 -20.59 4.00
CA GLN A 133 16.43 -21.16 4.64
C GLN A 133 16.08 -22.43 5.43
N ARG A 134 15.05 -22.37 6.26
CA ARG A 134 14.59 -23.52 7.07
C ARG A 134 13.92 -24.59 6.25
N ARG A 135 13.13 -24.20 5.24
CA ARG A 135 12.29 -25.10 4.45
C ARG A 135 13.08 -25.96 3.49
N TYR A 136 14.13 -25.37 2.88
CA TYR A 136 14.87 -26.02 1.80
C TYR A 136 16.30 -26.38 2.19
N ASP A 137 16.67 -26.16 3.46
CA ASP A 137 18.05 -26.38 3.96
C ASP A 137 19.10 -25.81 2.99
N SER A 138 18.84 -24.59 2.53
CA SER A 138 19.61 -23.93 1.46
C SER A 138 20.44 -22.80 2.02
N ASP A 139 21.68 -22.69 1.55
CA ASP A 139 22.56 -21.55 1.85
C ASP A 139 22.17 -20.35 0.97
N LEU A 140 21.03 -19.73 1.28
CA LEU A 140 20.53 -18.57 0.55
C LEU A 140 21.37 -17.33 0.85
N SER A 141 21.69 -16.55 -0.18
CA SER A 141 22.29 -15.23 0.02
C SER A 141 21.36 -14.33 0.83
N CYS A 142 21.89 -13.71 1.87
CA CYS A 142 21.20 -12.69 2.66
C CYS A 142 21.37 -11.27 2.10
N GLU A 143 21.94 -11.10 0.91
CA GLU A 143 22.13 -9.79 0.29
C GLU A 143 20.81 -9.04 0.17
N GLY A 144 20.76 -7.82 0.73
CA GLY A 144 19.58 -6.97 0.78
C GLY A 144 18.48 -7.45 1.73
N VAL A 145 18.71 -8.52 2.49
CA VAL A 145 17.82 -8.99 3.55
C VAL A 145 18.22 -8.33 4.86
N TRP A 146 17.28 -7.81 5.58
CA TRP A 146 17.53 -7.26 6.90
C TRP A 146 17.33 -8.32 7.99
N LEU A 147 18.41 -8.65 8.67
CA LEU A 147 18.41 -9.63 9.74
C LEU A 147 18.55 -8.95 11.12
N ALA A 148 18.24 -9.68 12.17
CA ALA A 148 18.37 -9.18 13.52
C ALA A 148 19.83 -8.74 13.78
N GLY A 149 20.01 -7.46 14.11
CA GLY A 149 21.33 -6.85 14.37
C GLY A 149 21.94 -6.06 13.20
N ASP A 150 21.35 -6.10 12.00
CA ASP A 150 21.87 -5.34 10.86
C ASP A 150 21.55 -3.84 10.97
N ALA A 151 22.50 -3.00 10.50
CA ALA A 151 22.24 -1.59 10.23
C ALA A 151 21.41 -1.45 8.95
N ILE A 152 20.62 -0.36 8.86
CA ILE A 152 19.68 -0.15 7.75
C ILE A 152 20.31 0.74 6.67
N ASP A 153 20.31 0.31 5.40
CA ASP A 153 20.89 1.04 4.26
C ASP A 153 19.97 1.12 3.02
N GLU A 154 20.26 2.02 2.04
CA GLU A 154 19.34 2.54 0.99
C GLU A 154 19.40 1.82 -0.37
N ALA A 155 18.35 1.89 -1.23
CA ALA A 155 18.27 1.31 -2.59
C ALA A 155 17.50 2.13 -3.66
N GLU A 156 17.77 1.88 -4.96
CA GLU A 156 17.37 2.63 -6.18
C GLU A 156 16.10 2.13 -6.92
N TRP A 157 15.54 2.95 -7.87
CA TRP A 157 14.19 2.87 -8.47
C TRP A 157 14.08 2.83 -10.01
N THR A 158 13.00 2.16 -10.62
CA THR A 158 12.55 2.28 -12.03
C THR A 158 11.03 2.05 -12.21
N ASP A 159 10.39 2.71 -13.24
CA ASP A 159 8.95 3.08 -13.29
C ASP A 159 8.06 2.40 -14.37
N PRO A 160 7.17 1.43 -14.05
CA PRO A 160 6.02 0.99 -14.85
C PRO A 160 4.71 1.77 -14.62
N ALA A 161 4.63 2.65 -13.64
CA ALA A 161 3.40 3.36 -13.27
C ALA A 161 2.83 4.23 -14.41
N THR A 162 3.69 4.81 -15.25
CA THR A 162 3.30 5.61 -16.41
C THR A 162 2.39 4.85 -17.38
N PHE A 163 2.72 3.60 -17.70
CA PHE A 163 1.98 2.80 -18.68
C PHE A 163 0.56 2.48 -18.20
N LEU A 164 0.43 1.98 -16.97
CA LEU A 164 -0.87 1.60 -16.39
C LEU A 164 -1.79 2.81 -16.18
N SER A 165 -1.22 3.94 -15.74
CA SER A 165 -1.97 5.19 -15.61
C SER A 165 -2.61 5.60 -16.94
N LEU A 166 -1.85 5.62 -18.01
CA LEU A 166 -2.37 6.03 -19.33
C LEU A 166 -3.39 5.04 -19.88
N ALA A 167 -3.18 3.73 -19.71
CA ALA A 167 -4.12 2.73 -20.20
C ALA A 167 -5.49 2.87 -19.55
N LEU A 168 -5.56 3.06 -18.23
CA LEU A 168 -6.84 3.25 -17.54
C LEU A 168 -7.47 4.62 -17.85
N ALA A 169 -6.68 5.69 -17.94
CA ALA A 169 -7.20 6.99 -18.33
C ALA A 169 -7.87 6.99 -19.72
N ARG A 170 -7.24 6.31 -20.68
CA ARG A 170 -7.80 6.15 -22.03
C ARG A 170 -9.07 5.31 -22.00
N ALA A 171 -9.13 4.25 -21.21
CA ALA A 171 -10.33 3.43 -21.03
C ALA A 171 -11.48 4.28 -20.48
N ILE A 172 -11.26 5.08 -19.44
CA ILE A 172 -12.26 5.98 -18.86
C ILE A 172 -12.70 7.03 -19.86
N ALA A 173 -11.78 7.69 -20.58
CA ALA A 173 -12.11 8.69 -21.57
C ALA A 173 -12.95 8.12 -22.73
N ARG A 174 -12.70 6.88 -23.14
CA ARG A 174 -13.47 6.19 -24.18
C ARG A 174 -14.91 5.87 -23.73
N LEU A 175 -15.09 5.51 -22.46
CA LEU A 175 -16.42 5.24 -21.89
C LEU A 175 -17.26 6.51 -21.70
N HIS A 176 -16.62 7.67 -21.57
CA HIS A 176 -17.27 8.95 -21.28
C HIS A 176 -16.87 10.05 -22.29
N PRO A 177 -17.16 9.88 -23.59
CA PRO A 177 -16.71 10.83 -24.62
C PRO A 177 -17.32 12.23 -24.49
N ASP A 178 -18.50 12.33 -23.89
CA ASP A 178 -19.28 13.59 -23.78
C ASP A 178 -19.11 14.27 -22.39
N SER A 179 -18.31 13.71 -21.49
CA SER A 179 -18.16 14.22 -20.13
C SER A 179 -17.12 15.36 -20.02
N ALA A 180 -17.08 16.27 -20.99
CA ALA A 180 -16.37 17.53 -20.77
C ALA A 180 -17.11 18.36 -19.70
N PRO A 181 -16.43 18.82 -18.61
CA PRO A 181 -14.99 19.02 -18.51
C PRO A 181 -14.26 18.05 -17.58
N SER A 182 -14.81 16.87 -17.21
CA SER A 182 -14.15 15.96 -16.30
C SER A 182 -12.99 15.24 -17.01
N VAL A 183 -11.80 15.70 -16.70
CA VAL A 183 -10.55 15.12 -17.18
C VAL A 183 -10.20 13.93 -16.27
N PRO A 184 -9.98 12.72 -16.81
CA PRO A 184 -9.49 11.61 -15.98
C PRO A 184 -8.25 12.03 -15.22
N THR A 185 -8.29 11.94 -13.90
CA THR A 185 -7.19 12.30 -13.02
C THR A 185 -6.73 11.07 -12.27
N VAL A 186 -5.44 10.77 -12.35
CA VAL A 186 -4.83 9.71 -11.53
C VAL A 186 -4.31 10.30 -10.22
N CYS A 187 -4.57 9.60 -9.12
CA CYS A 187 -3.81 9.73 -7.88
C CYS A 187 -2.68 8.70 -7.93
N LEU A 188 -1.45 9.15 -8.18
CA LEU A 188 -0.28 8.30 -8.23
C LEU A 188 0.38 8.27 -6.85
N ALA A 189 0.50 7.09 -6.24
CA ALA A 189 1.22 6.92 -4.98
C ALA A 189 2.73 7.18 -5.18
N VAL A 190 3.32 7.98 -4.29
CA VAL A 190 4.75 8.34 -4.33
C VAL A 190 5.41 8.17 -2.98
N ASN A 191 6.65 7.69 -2.99
CA ASN A 191 7.48 7.55 -1.80
C ASN A 191 8.12 8.89 -1.43
N LEU A 192 7.83 9.40 -0.23
CA LEU A 192 8.30 10.70 0.26
C LEU A 192 9.67 10.63 0.96
N ARG A 193 10.17 9.43 1.30
CA ARG A 193 11.34 9.24 2.17
C ARG A 193 12.57 10.03 1.74
N LYS A 194 12.92 9.98 0.45
CA LYS A 194 14.09 10.72 -0.06
C LYS A 194 13.89 12.23 0.00
N ALA A 195 12.71 12.73 -0.34
CA ALA A 195 12.41 14.15 -0.35
C ALA A 195 12.50 14.79 1.04
N ILE A 196 12.11 14.05 2.09
CA ILE A 196 12.13 14.55 3.47
C ILE A 196 13.38 14.14 4.25
N GLY A 197 14.38 13.51 3.59
CA GLY A 197 15.65 13.14 4.21
C GLY A 197 15.57 12.00 5.23
N THR A 198 14.57 11.11 5.11
CA THR A 198 14.36 9.96 6.01
C THR A 198 14.30 8.63 5.23
N PRO A 199 15.34 8.30 4.45
CA PRO A 199 15.30 7.15 3.52
C PRO A 199 15.10 5.82 4.23
N LEU A 200 15.46 5.74 5.51
CA LEU A 200 15.36 4.54 6.34
C LEU A 200 14.10 4.48 7.21
N ALA A 201 13.17 5.44 7.03
CA ALA A 201 11.92 5.43 7.78
C ALA A 201 11.11 4.16 7.47
N HIS A 202 10.66 3.48 8.53
CA HIS A 202 9.86 2.25 8.43
C HIS A 202 8.37 2.54 8.42
N HIS A 203 7.97 3.65 9.01
CA HIS A 203 6.58 4.08 9.00
C HIS A 203 6.12 4.49 7.60
N SER A 204 4.82 4.56 7.41
CA SER A 204 4.23 4.98 6.14
C SER A 204 4.73 6.39 5.74
N MET A 205 5.36 6.47 4.58
CA MET A 205 5.90 7.71 3.99
C MET A 205 5.44 7.81 2.53
N VAL A 206 4.16 7.56 2.29
CA VAL A 206 3.55 7.66 0.96
C VAL A 206 2.71 8.93 0.86
N GLY A 207 2.81 9.60 -0.26
CA GLY A 207 1.96 10.71 -0.68
C GLY A 207 1.23 10.40 -1.97
N GLY A 208 0.37 11.32 -2.43
CA GLY A 208 -0.35 11.20 -3.69
C GLY A 208 -0.08 12.38 -4.60
N LEU A 209 0.27 12.12 -5.86
CA LEU A 209 0.28 13.12 -6.92
C LEU A 209 -1.01 13.06 -7.71
N PHE A 210 -1.72 14.17 -7.83
CA PHE A 210 -2.94 14.26 -8.63
C PHE A 210 -2.58 14.79 -10.03
N LEU A 211 -2.61 13.90 -11.02
CA LEU A 211 -2.16 14.16 -12.38
C LEU A 211 -3.38 14.14 -13.32
N PRO A 212 -3.91 15.30 -13.74
CA PRO A 212 -4.98 15.37 -14.72
C PRO A 212 -4.46 14.98 -16.10
N LEU A 213 -5.16 14.09 -16.78
CA LEU A 213 -4.82 13.64 -18.13
C LEU A 213 -5.69 14.39 -19.16
N GLY A 214 -5.38 15.66 -19.34
CA GLY A 214 -6.20 16.64 -20.02
C GLY A 214 -6.26 16.49 -21.55
N GLN A 215 -6.99 17.45 -22.16
CA GLN A 215 -7.19 17.49 -23.60
C GLN A 215 -5.90 17.63 -24.40
N GLU A 216 -4.82 18.14 -23.81
CA GLU A 216 -3.51 18.19 -24.44
C GLU A 216 -2.94 16.80 -24.80
N LEU A 217 -3.48 15.74 -24.20
CA LEU A 217 -3.14 14.35 -24.56
C LEU A 217 -4.06 13.77 -25.63
N THR A 218 -5.19 14.42 -25.93
CA THR A 218 -6.14 13.97 -26.93
C THR A 218 -5.54 14.06 -28.34
N GLY A 219 -5.71 12.99 -29.12
CA GLY A 219 -5.19 12.92 -30.49
C GLY A 219 -3.69 12.60 -30.61
N LYS A 220 -2.96 12.48 -29.49
CA LYS A 220 -1.56 12.05 -29.48
C LYS A 220 -1.43 10.52 -29.44
N THR A 221 -0.33 10.03 -29.99
CA THR A 221 0.02 8.61 -29.87
C THR A 221 0.28 8.23 -28.40
N PHE A 222 0.17 6.94 -28.06
CA PHE A 222 0.45 6.46 -26.71
C PHE A 222 1.86 6.85 -26.23
N SER A 223 2.86 6.79 -27.12
CA SER A 223 4.24 7.18 -26.82
C SER A 223 4.39 8.67 -26.46
N GLU A 224 3.68 9.54 -27.19
CA GLU A 224 3.68 10.99 -26.92
C GLU A 224 2.97 11.31 -25.60
N GLN A 225 1.84 10.63 -25.34
CA GLN A 225 1.13 10.72 -24.06
C GLN A 225 2.02 10.25 -22.90
N ALA A 226 2.75 9.14 -23.08
CA ALA A 226 3.66 8.63 -22.08
C ALA A 226 4.83 9.58 -21.78
N LYS A 227 5.36 10.27 -22.78
CA LYS A 227 6.38 11.31 -22.58
C LYS A 227 5.83 12.50 -21.79
N ALA A 228 4.63 12.98 -22.15
CA ALA A 228 3.98 14.09 -21.46
C ALA A 228 3.67 13.72 -19.99
N PHE A 229 3.13 12.53 -19.77
CA PHE A 229 2.83 12.05 -18.43
C PHE A 229 4.09 11.95 -17.55
N ARG A 230 5.17 11.33 -18.06
CA ARG A 230 6.44 11.25 -17.33
C ARG A 230 6.99 12.63 -16.98
N LYS A 231 6.84 13.60 -17.88
CA LYS A 231 7.22 14.99 -17.61
C LYS A 231 6.41 15.56 -16.45
N MET A 232 5.09 15.39 -16.44
CA MET A 232 4.23 15.84 -15.33
C MET A 232 4.63 15.15 -14.00
N VAL A 233 4.88 13.83 -14.02
CA VAL A 233 5.37 13.11 -12.84
C VAL A 233 6.68 13.71 -12.35
N SER A 234 7.68 13.89 -13.23
CA SER A 234 9.00 14.40 -12.84
C SER A 234 8.95 15.84 -12.28
N GLU A 235 8.06 16.68 -12.82
CA GLU A 235 7.85 18.04 -12.34
C GLU A 235 7.18 18.07 -10.96
N GLN A 236 6.14 17.25 -10.74
CA GLN A 236 5.44 17.20 -9.45
C GLN A 236 6.21 16.39 -8.40
N ALA A 237 6.89 15.31 -8.79
CA ALA A 237 7.72 14.49 -7.91
C ALA A 237 9.11 15.11 -7.64
N TYR A 238 9.36 16.35 -8.08
CA TYR A 238 10.59 17.04 -7.74
C TYR A 238 10.73 17.16 -6.20
N PRO A 239 11.92 16.92 -5.63
CA PRO A 239 12.09 16.82 -4.17
C PRO A 239 11.49 17.98 -3.38
N ASP A 240 11.68 19.23 -3.84
CA ASP A 240 11.15 20.41 -3.15
C ASP A 240 9.61 20.44 -3.14
N ASN A 241 8.96 19.97 -4.21
CA ASN A 241 7.50 19.89 -4.28
C ASN A 241 6.95 18.79 -3.35
N LEU A 242 7.61 17.63 -3.30
CA LEU A 242 7.26 16.56 -2.37
C LEU A 242 7.48 16.97 -0.92
N GLN A 243 8.55 17.71 -0.64
CA GLN A 243 8.82 18.26 0.67
C GLN A 243 7.76 19.30 1.08
N ALA A 244 7.40 20.20 0.16
CA ALA A 244 6.33 21.17 0.40
C ALA A 244 4.98 20.47 0.66
N TYR A 245 4.63 19.46 -0.15
CA TYR A 245 3.43 18.65 0.05
C TYR A 245 3.43 17.98 1.43
N PHE A 246 4.56 17.37 1.83
CA PHE A 246 4.69 16.75 3.14
C PHE A 246 4.42 17.76 4.26
N TRP A 247 5.08 18.91 4.25
CA TRP A 247 4.94 19.92 5.31
C TRP A 247 3.54 20.55 5.35
N GLN A 248 2.92 20.81 4.19
CA GLN A 248 1.52 21.28 4.14
C GLN A 248 0.56 20.25 4.75
N THR A 249 0.82 18.95 4.50
CA THR A 249 0.03 17.88 5.13
C THR A 249 0.23 17.89 6.64
N GLN A 250 1.46 18.04 7.13
CA GLN A 250 1.74 18.13 8.56
C GLN A 250 1.05 19.34 9.22
N ASP A 251 1.16 20.52 8.61
CA ASP A 251 0.50 21.74 9.10
C ASP A 251 -1.03 21.55 9.20
N SER A 252 -1.62 20.89 8.22
CA SER A 252 -3.05 20.56 8.23
C SER A 252 -3.39 19.61 9.38
N MET A 253 -2.55 18.58 9.61
CA MET A 253 -2.73 17.66 10.73
C MET A 253 -2.54 18.35 12.08
N ASP A 254 -1.57 19.25 12.21
CA ASP A 254 -1.33 20.03 13.43
C ASP A 254 -2.52 20.95 13.74
N MET A 255 -3.19 21.48 12.72
CA MET A 255 -4.44 22.23 12.94
C MET A 255 -5.58 21.33 13.41
N MET A 256 -5.70 20.15 12.84
CA MET A 256 -6.72 19.16 13.23
C MET A 256 -6.54 18.65 14.66
N GLU A 257 -5.29 18.49 15.10
CA GLU A 257 -4.97 18.05 16.48
C GLU A 257 -5.37 19.04 17.57
N LYS A 258 -5.70 20.28 17.22
CA LYS A 258 -6.31 21.24 18.16
C LYS A 258 -7.77 20.93 18.50
N LEU A 259 -8.42 20.03 17.74
CA LEU A 259 -9.75 19.54 18.09
C LEU A 259 -9.66 18.60 19.29
N PRO A 260 -10.58 18.72 20.29
CA PRO A 260 -10.39 18.11 21.60
C PRO A 260 -10.44 16.58 21.58
N THR A 261 -11.20 15.98 20.67
CA THR A 261 -11.38 14.53 20.64
C THR A 261 -11.05 13.94 19.28
N ILE A 262 -10.66 12.68 19.27
CA ILE A 262 -10.43 11.89 18.05
C ILE A 262 -11.69 11.88 17.18
N ASN A 263 -12.87 11.71 17.79
CA ASN A 263 -14.14 11.73 17.06
C ASN A 263 -14.39 13.10 16.39
N ALA A 264 -14.11 14.21 17.05
CA ALA A 264 -14.21 15.54 16.44
C ALA A 264 -13.29 15.69 15.23
N ARG A 265 -12.06 15.17 15.30
CA ARG A 265 -11.11 15.15 14.18
C ARG A 265 -11.63 14.33 13.02
N ARG A 266 -12.15 13.12 13.28
CA ARG A 266 -12.74 12.24 12.24
C ARG A 266 -13.93 12.89 11.55
N GLN A 267 -14.81 13.52 12.31
CA GLN A 267 -15.94 14.28 11.74
C GLN A 267 -15.48 15.45 10.86
N ALA A 268 -14.44 16.18 11.29
CA ALA A 268 -13.84 17.23 10.49
C ALA A 268 -13.12 16.69 9.24
N PHE A 269 -12.63 15.45 9.28
CA PHE A 269 -11.97 14.79 8.14
C PHE A 269 -12.95 14.16 7.13
N ALA A 270 -14.19 13.87 7.51
CA ALA A 270 -15.16 13.23 6.62
C ALA A 270 -15.35 13.95 5.27
N PRO A 271 -15.41 15.30 5.19
CA PRO A 271 -15.46 16.00 3.91
C PRO A 271 -14.21 15.83 3.05
N VAL A 272 -13.03 15.61 3.65
CA VAL A 272 -11.78 15.36 2.91
C VAL A 272 -11.87 14.04 2.16
N ASN A 273 -12.47 13.00 2.73
CA ASN A 273 -12.68 11.72 2.06
C ASN A 273 -13.55 11.88 0.80
N THR A 274 -14.64 12.64 0.91
CA THR A 274 -15.50 12.95 -0.24
C THR A 274 -14.74 13.75 -1.31
N LEU A 275 -13.96 14.74 -0.89
CA LEU A 275 -13.16 15.57 -1.80
C LEU A 275 -12.10 14.72 -2.53
N MET A 276 -11.42 13.80 -1.84
CA MET A 276 -10.45 12.89 -2.46
C MET A 276 -11.07 12.07 -3.59
N GLY A 277 -12.27 11.53 -3.39
CA GLY A 277 -13.02 10.82 -4.43
C GLY A 277 -13.46 11.71 -5.61
N GLN A 278 -13.56 13.03 -5.40
CA GLN A 278 -13.84 13.99 -6.48
C GLN A 278 -12.58 14.46 -7.21
N MET A 279 -11.41 14.42 -6.56
CA MET A 279 -10.14 14.89 -7.13
C MET A 279 -9.49 13.87 -8.07
N ALA A 280 -9.76 12.59 -7.92
CA ALA A 280 -9.18 11.54 -8.76
C ALA A 280 -10.22 10.56 -9.27
N SER A 281 -10.09 10.16 -10.52
CA SER A 281 -10.91 9.11 -11.14
C SER A 281 -10.47 7.71 -10.71
N TYR A 282 -9.18 7.56 -10.43
CA TYR A 282 -8.57 6.31 -9.99
C TYR A 282 -7.24 6.57 -9.27
N MET A 283 -6.84 5.60 -8.47
CA MET A 283 -5.54 5.56 -7.83
C MET A 283 -4.70 4.45 -8.47
N LEU A 284 -3.41 4.72 -8.61
CA LEU A 284 -2.42 3.71 -8.97
C LEU A 284 -1.31 3.68 -7.92
N SER A 285 -1.09 2.50 -7.38
CA SER A 285 0.05 2.19 -6.53
C SER A 285 0.94 1.16 -7.21
N TYR A 286 2.21 1.46 -7.31
CA TYR A 286 3.24 0.56 -7.80
C TYR A 286 4.56 0.85 -7.09
N VAL A 287 4.93 -0.04 -6.20
CA VAL A 287 6.15 0.11 -5.38
C VAL A 287 7.41 -0.29 -6.15
N GLY A 288 7.25 -0.81 -7.35
CA GLY A 288 8.35 -1.39 -8.15
C GLY A 288 8.35 -2.91 -8.12
N LYS A 289 9.35 -3.52 -8.72
CA LYS A 289 9.58 -4.95 -8.58
C LYS A 289 9.89 -5.25 -7.11
N ALA A 290 9.13 -6.17 -6.50
CA ALA A 290 9.44 -6.63 -5.16
C ALA A 290 10.83 -7.31 -5.17
N ASN A 291 11.79 -6.70 -4.49
CA ASN A 291 13.07 -7.34 -4.29
C ASN A 291 12.95 -8.32 -3.12
N LEU A 292 12.63 -9.57 -3.42
CA LEU A 292 12.48 -10.64 -2.43
C LEU A 292 13.81 -11.40 -2.17
N GLY A 293 14.93 -10.87 -2.69
CA GLY A 293 16.26 -11.47 -2.55
C GLY A 293 16.34 -12.86 -3.16
N ALA A 294 17.24 -13.70 -2.65
CA ALA A 294 17.43 -15.06 -3.15
C ALA A 294 16.18 -15.95 -2.97
N ALA A 295 15.28 -15.61 -2.07
CA ALA A 295 14.03 -16.34 -1.85
C ALA A 295 13.00 -16.17 -2.99
N GLU A 296 13.18 -15.18 -3.89
CA GLU A 296 12.28 -14.95 -5.04
C GLU A 296 12.16 -16.19 -5.95
N GLN A 297 13.20 -17.02 -6.03
CA GLN A 297 13.17 -18.27 -6.80
C GLN A 297 12.09 -19.25 -6.35
N TYR A 298 11.57 -19.15 -5.13
CA TYR A 298 10.50 -20.00 -4.58
C TYR A 298 9.11 -19.38 -4.69
N ILE A 299 9.00 -18.17 -5.26
CA ILE A 299 7.75 -17.43 -5.44
C ILE A 299 7.22 -17.65 -6.86
N LYS A 300 5.91 -17.86 -7.00
CA LYS A 300 5.19 -17.87 -8.28
C LYS A 300 4.71 -16.48 -8.65
N GLU A 301 4.07 -15.82 -7.72
CA GLU A 301 3.47 -14.50 -7.91
C GLU A 301 3.27 -13.77 -6.58
N MET A 302 3.09 -12.48 -6.66
CA MET A 302 2.69 -11.61 -5.56
C MET A 302 1.51 -10.75 -6.00
N VAL A 303 0.50 -10.63 -5.16
CA VAL A 303 -0.69 -9.80 -5.40
C VAL A 303 -0.85 -8.85 -4.23
N ALA A 304 -0.96 -7.55 -4.52
CA ALA A 304 -1.33 -6.52 -3.54
C ALA A 304 -2.77 -6.08 -3.79
N GLU A 305 -3.54 -5.86 -2.73
CA GLU A 305 -4.96 -5.50 -2.78
C GLU A 305 -5.25 -4.41 -1.76
N ALA A 306 -5.95 -3.37 -2.21
CA ALA A 306 -6.36 -2.24 -1.39
C ALA A 306 -7.82 -1.85 -1.69
N ASP A 307 -8.45 -1.14 -0.75
CA ASP A 307 -9.86 -0.74 -0.85
C ASP A 307 -10.08 0.35 -1.90
N ALA A 308 -11.14 0.18 -2.68
CA ALA A 308 -11.64 1.11 -3.69
C ALA A 308 -12.78 2.00 -3.15
N ALA A 309 -12.62 2.56 -1.96
CA ALA A 309 -13.66 3.30 -1.24
C ALA A 309 -14.34 4.40 -2.09
N TYR A 310 -13.56 5.19 -2.82
CA TYR A 310 -14.04 6.39 -3.50
C TYR A 310 -13.72 6.44 -4.99
N MET A 311 -12.90 5.52 -5.50
CA MET A 311 -12.41 5.51 -6.87
C MET A 311 -11.98 4.11 -7.29
N ILE A 312 -11.64 3.87 -8.54
CA ILE A 312 -10.94 2.65 -8.96
C ILE A 312 -9.54 2.65 -8.35
N VAL A 313 -9.10 1.52 -7.81
CA VAL A 313 -7.73 1.35 -7.30
C VAL A 313 -7.02 0.25 -8.08
N LEU A 314 -5.87 0.60 -8.63
CA LEU A 314 -4.91 -0.32 -9.23
C LEU A 314 -3.73 -0.51 -8.29
N GLU A 315 -3.55 -1.73 -7.79
CA GLU A 315 -2.34 -2.15 -7.11
C GLU A 315 -1.54 -3.05 -8.07
N ALA A 316 -0.34 -2.59 -8.44
CA ALA A 316 0.53 -3.36 -9.32
C ALA A 316 1.74 -3.90 -8.56
N SER A 317 2.08 -5.16 -8.83
CA SER A 317 3.23 -5.83 -8.21
C SER A 317 3.94 -6.75 -9.19
N ALA A 318 5.24 -6.99 -8.94
CA ALA A 318 6.04 -7.88 -9.77
C ALA A 318 6.94 -8.76 -8.89
N ALA A 319 6.76 -10.08 -8.97
CA ALA A 319 7.58 -11.08 -8.29
C ALA A 319 7.48 -12.44 -9.00
N GLY A 320 8.47 -13.31 -8.84
CA GLY A 320 8.46 -14.66 -9.41
C GLY A 320 8.39 -14.72 -10.94
N GLY A 321 8.76 -13.64 -11.63
CA GLY A 321 8.63 -13.51 -13.09
C GLY A 321 7.22 -13.15 -13.56
N MET A 322 6.29 -12.90 -12.64
CA MET A 322 4.92 -12.46 -12.94
C MET A 322 4.76 -10.98 -12.63
N PHE A 323 3.98 -10.27 -13.47
CA PHE A 323 3.48 -8.94 -13.20
C PHE A 323 1.97 -9.07 -12.96
N THR A 324 1.51 -8.65 -11.79
CA THR A 324 0.13 -8.75 -11.36
C THR A 324 -0.48 -7.36 -11.17
N ILE A 325 -1.76 -7.24 -11.45
CA ILE A 325 -2.54 -6.02 -11.23
C ILE A 325 -3.83 -6.43 -10.53
N SER A 326 -4.07 -5.88 -9.35
CA SER A 326 -5.40 -5.89 -8.74
C SER A 326 -6.16 -4.67 -9.21
N PHE A 327 -7.38 -4.89 -9.71
CA PHE A 327 -8.29 -3.85 -10.15
C PHE A 327 -9.51 -3.84 -9.21
N SER A 328 -9.43 -3.02 -8.19
CA SER A 328 -10.49 -2.90 -7.18
C SER A 328 -11.48 -1.80 -7.54
N HIS A 329 -12.78 -2.08 -7.45
CA HIS A 329 -13.85 -1.12 -7.69
C HIS A 329 -15.13 -1.50 -6.93
N ARG A 330 -16.06 -0.55 -6.80
CA ARG A 330 -17.40 -0.75 -6.18
C ARG A 330 -18.55 -0.70 -7.19
N PHE A 331 -18.27 -0.78 -8.48
CA PHE A 331 -19.32 -0.85 -9.51
C PHE A 331 -19.95 -2.23 -9.54
N THR A 332 -21.19 -2.27 -10.04
CA THR A 332 -21.98 -3.51 -10.16
C THR A 332 -21.60 -4.36 -11.36
N ASP A 333 -20.79 -3.83 -12.29
CA ASP A 333 -20.35 -4.49 -13.51
C ASP A 333 -18.86 -4.23 -13.79
N ASP A 334 -18.31 -4.95 -14.75
CA ASP A 334 -16.91 -4.92 -15.14
C ASP A 334 -16.61 -3.93 -16.30
N THR A 335 -17.50 -2.99 -16.62
CA THR A 335 -17.36 -2.11 -17.78
C THR A 335 -16.00 -1.40 -17.83
N TYR A 336 -15.53 -0.88 -16.70
CA TYR A 336 -14.21 -0.21 -16.64
C TYR A 336 -13.05 -1.19 -16.74
N LEU A 337 -13.17 -2.37 -16.15
CA LEU A 337 -12.17 -3.42 -16.26
C LEU A 337 -12.04 -3.90 -17.71
N ASP A 338 -13.15 -4.17 -18.37
CA ASP A 338 -13.16 -4.62 -19.76
C ASP A 338 -12.55 -3.57 -20.69
N ALA A 339 -12.92 -2.28 -20.49
CA ALA A 339 -12.34 -1.18 -21.25
C ALA A 339 -10.82 -1.04 -21.01
N PHE A 340 -10.36 -1.24 -19.77
CA PHE A 340 -8.94 -1.22 -19.44
C PHE A 340 -8.18 -2.39 -20.10
N LEU A 341 -8.74 -3.59 -20.05
CA LEU A 341 -8.16 -4.78 -20.70
C LEU A 341 -8.06 -4.59 -22.24
N ASP A 342 -9.05 -3.93 -22.85
CA ASP A 342 -9.01 -3.62 -24.28
C ASP A 342 -7.88 -2.62 -24.62
N GLU A 343 -7.64 -1.61 -23.79
CA GLU A 343 -6.48 -0.72 -23.96
C GLU A 343 -5.15 -1.46 -23.86
N LEU A 344 -5.01 -2.39 -22.90
CA LEU A 344 -3.82 -3.22 -22.78
C LEU A 344 -3.60 -4.11 -24.01
N ARG A 345 -4.67 -4.75 -24.52
CA ARG A 345 -4.63 -5.54 -25.75
C ARG A 345 -4.25 -4.68 -26.97
N GLY A 346 -4.79 -3.47 -27.04
CA GLY A 346 -4.44 -2.48 -28.08
C GLY A 346 -2.97 -2.09 -28.08
N GLN A 347 -2.27 -2.27 -26.96
CA GLN A 347 -0.82 -2.08 -26.83
C GLN A 347 -0.03 -3.40 -26.96
N ASN A 348 -0.65 -4.46 -27.54
CA ASN A 348 -0.07 -5.80 -27.72
C ASN A 348 0.30 -6.52 -26.41
N LEU A 349 -0.38 -6.20 -25.31
CA LEU A 349 -0.22 -6.92 -24.05
C LEU A 349 -1.29 -7.99 -23.89
N THR A 350 -0.87 -9.19 -23.52
CA THR A 350 -1.77 -10.29 -23.18
C THR A 350 -1.96 -10.34 -21.68
N CYS A 351 -3.19 -10.12 -21.23
CA CYS A 351 -3.58 -10.22 -19.84
C CYS A 351 -4.48 -11.44 -19.62
N LYS A 352 -4.28 -12.13 -18.51
CA LYS A 352 -5.15 -13.21 -18.04
C LYS A 352 -5.81 -12.77 -16.74
N ILE A 353 -7.12 -12.84 -16.67
CA ILE A 353 -7.84 -12.69 -15.40
C ILE A 353 -7.57 -13.96 -14.59
N ALA A 354 -6.91 -13.82 -13.46
CA ALA A 354 -6.56 -14.93 -12.59
C ALA A 354 -7.71 -15.28 -11.65
N ASP A 355 -8.36 -14.26 -11.07
CA ASP A 355 -9.45 -14.42 -10.12
C ASP A 355 -10.40 -13.22 -10.16
N ARG A 356 -11.63 -13.41 -9.66
CA ARG A 356 -12.63 -12.38 -9.38
C ARG A 356 -13.31 -12.72 -8.07
N HIS A 357 -13.18 -11.84 -7.10
CA HIS A 357 -13.76 -12.06 -5.77
C HIS A 357 -14.17 -10.74 -5.11
N LEU A 358 -15.00 -10.84 -4.11
CA LEU A 358 -15.25 -9.72 -3.22
C LEU A 358 -14.00 -9.49 -2.37
N LEU A 359 -13.43 -8.29 -2.49
CA LEU A 359 -12.27 -7.92 -1.71
C LEU A 359 -12.61 -7.94 -0.22
N GLN A 360 -11.85 -8.72 0.53
CA GLN A 360 -11.91 -8.78 1.98
C GLN A 360 -10.59 -8.31 2.54
N LEU A 361 -10.57 -7.08 3.01
CA LEU A 361 -9.43 -6.53 3.73
C LEU A 361 -9.61 -6.73 5.24
N ALA A 362 -8.49 -6.71 5.96
CA ALA A 362 -8.51 -6.81 7.40
C ALA A 362 -9.32 -5.66 7.99
N PRO A 363 -10.41 -5.93 8.74
CA PRO A 363 -11.11 -4.90 9.49
C PRO A 363 -10.19 -4.37 10.60
N ILE A 364 -10.55 -3.22 11.15
CA ILE A 364 -9.87 -2.66 12.33
C ILE A 364 -10.83 -2.64 13.51
N ALA A 365 -10.32 -2.88 14.71
CA ALA A 365 -11.09 -2.67 15.93
C ALA A 365 -11.47 -1.20 16.08
N ALA A 366 -12.59 -0.94 16.75
CA ALA A 366 -13.04 0.42 16.97
C ALA A 366 -11.95 1.24 17.67
N LEU A 367 -11.55 2.33 17.04
CA LEU A 367 -10.59 3.28 17.60
C LEU A 367 -11.40 4.26 18.47
N THR A 368 -11.73 3.87 19.68
CA THR A 368 -12.50 4.70 20.64
C THR A 368 -11.57 5.28 21.67
#